data_c028abbc562bbdde93e0209fdf30b4dc
#
_entry.id   c028abbc562bbdde93e0209fdf30b4dc
#
_cell.length_a   1.000
_cell.length_b   1.000
_cell.length_c   1.000
_cell.angle_alpha   90.00
_cell.angle_beta   90.00
_cell.angle_gamma   90.00
#
_symmetry.space_group_name_H-M   'P 1'
#
loop_
_entity.id
_entity.type
_entity.pdbx_description
1 polymer ?
#
loop_
_entity_poly.entity_id
_entity_poly.type
_entity_poly.pdbx_seq_one_letter_code
_entity_poly.pdbx_strand_id
1 'polypeptide(L)'
;MDLHPATLWEAIADTVPHRLAVVQGDRRFTWREFDDRSARLAGTLRTHGIGAGSKVGQLLYNSPEFLESYYATLKIRAVPFNVNYRYTGEEVAFLLSNADADVLFFHSSLGGVVADALAKSGPLKLLIEVSDGADHVEHSVPYEAALAAAEPADRIARDGNDITMIYTGGTTGMPKGVVSKVGPSLTNLLETVPPLVGRARLDIDEVPSFTAGLEEVLISLPAPPLMHNTGLGIGVAPALATGGTVVLLDGRRFDAAALWDTVAAERVNAITVVGDPFARPMLTALNEDAARDLACVRFITSSGAMFSAEVKSGLLGHLPQAVIIDLIAASEGTMGMSISTEDTPAPTGRFRPSRGVMVLTEDGHPVEPGSGHAGLVALPGGAEGYYKDEAKTAATFRVVDGQRYTIPGDYATVEADGTLVLLGRGSSCINTAGEKVYPEEVEEILKALPWVEDALVFGVDDERFGQKVAAVLSRAPDTDEPLEGILTVAGQKLASYKLPRVAIVVDVVPRTQVGKADYAAARQLLEVETGSQ
;
A
#
# COMPACT_ATOMS: atom_id res chain seq x y z
N MET A 1 -4.67 -26.78 -11.17
CA MET A 1 -4.80 -26.47 -9.70
C MET A 1 -5.94 -25.49 -9.49
N ASP A 2 -6.53 -25.48 -8.29
CA ASP A 2 -7.51 -24.44 -7.95
C ASP A 2 -6.85 -23.07 -8.03
N LEU A 3 -7.50 -22.10 -8.65
CA LEU A 3 -6.97 -20.73 -8.79
C LEU A 3 -7.06 -19.98 -7.46
N HIS A 4 -6.20 -20.39 -6.52
CA HIS A 4 -6.22 -19.93 -5.15
C HIS A 4 -4.78 -19.81 -4.58
N PRO A 5 -4.42 -18.70 -3.89
CA PRO A 5 -3.06 -18.50 -3.39
C PRO A 5 -2.55 -19.63 -2.49
N ALA A 6 -3.39 -20.14 -1.57
CA ALA A 6 -2.95 -21.23 -0.69
C ALA A 6 -2.64 -22.52 -1.46
N THR A 7 -3.39 -22.85 -2.53
CA THR A 7 -3.09 -24.01 -3.38
C THR A 7 -1.77 -23.82 -4.12
N LEU A 8 -1.53 -22.61 -4.65
CA LEU A 8 -0.28 -22.28 -5.31
C LEU A 8 0.91 -22.38 -4.35
N TRP A 9 0.81 -21.82 -3.15
CA TRP A 9 1.92 -21.81 -2.18
C TRP A 9 2.21 -23.21 -1.64
N GLU A 10 1.22 -24.07 -1.47
CA GLU A 10 1.40 -25.50 -1.17
C GLU A 10 2.18 -26.20 -2.29
N ALA A 11 1.85 -25.96 -3.55
CA ALA A 11 2.56 -26.52 -4.69
C ALA A 11 4.01 -26.01 -4.80
N ILE A 12 4.25 -24.74 -4.48
CA ILE A 12 5.60 -24.16 -4.40
C ILE A 12 6.40 -24.80 -3.26
N ALA A 13 5.79 -24.97 -2.06
CA ALA A 13 6.45 -25.60 -0.92
C ALA A 13 6.86 -27.05 -1.23
N ASP A 14 6.05 -27.79 -1.99
CA ASP A 14 6.40 -29.14 -2.47
C ASP A 14 7.55 -29.12 -3.49
N THR A 15 7.60 -28.07 -4.31
CA THR A 15 8.55 -27.97 -5.43
C THR A 15 9.93 -27.50 -4.97
N VAL A 16 9.97 -26.48 -4.08
CA VAL A 16 11.22 -25.87 -3.60
C VAL A 16 11.28 -25.82 -2.07
N PRO A 17 11.13 -26.95 -1.37
CA PRO A 17 10.93 -27.02 0.09
C PRO A 17 12.06 -26.40 0.92
N HIS A 18 13.28 -26.35 0.39
CA HIS A 18 14.46 -25.86 1.09
C HIS A 18 14.83 -24.42 0.78
N ARG A 19 14.14 -23.78 -0.20
CA ARG A 19 14.31 -22.37 -0.49
C ARG A 19 13.71 -21.54 0.63
N LEU A 20 14.34 -20.40 0.96
CA LEU A 20 13.79 -19.46 1.93
C LEU A 20 12.48 -18.84 1.39
N ALA A 21 11.47 -18.81 2.23
CA ALA A 21 10.19 -18.15 1.97
C ALA A 21 10.11 -16.81 2.70
N VAL A 22 10.50 -16.78 3.98
CA VAL A 22 10.41 -15.59 4.85
C VAL A 22 11.68 -15.45 5.67
N VAL A 23 12.20 -14.22 5.74
CA VAL A 23 13.38 -13.84 6.53
C VAL A 23 13.07 -12.58 7.32
N GLN A 24 13.42 -12.56 8.62
CA GLN A 24 13.43 -11.36 9.46
C GLN A 24 14.55 -11.50 10.49
N GLY A 25 15.63 -10.74 10.33
CA GLY A 25 16.83 -10.89 11.15
C GLY A 25 17.35 -12.33 11.11
N ASP A 26 17.54 -12.91 12.31
CA ASP A 26 17.97 -14.32 12.46
C ASP A 26 16.85 -15.34 12.22
N ARG A 27 15.62 -14.92 12.11
CA ARG A 27 14.45 -15.80 11.86
C ARG A 27 14.34 -16.09 10.38
N ARG A 28 14.60 -17.33 10.00
CA ARG A 28 14.67 -17.76 8.60
C ARG A 28 13.80 -18.99 8.40
N PHE A 29 12.78 -18.87 7.57
CA PHE A 29 11.83 -19.95 7.29
C PHE A 29 11.94 -20.39 5.83
N THR A 30 12.17 -21.68 5.62
CA THR A 30 12.06 -22.30 4.30
C THR A 30 10.59 -22.39 3.87
N TRP A 31 10.33 -22.62 2.58
CA TRP A 31 8.98 -22.85 2.08
C TRP A 31 8.28 -24.01 2.80
N ARG A 32 9.02 -25.08 3.13
CA ARG A 32 8.49 -26.21 3.92
C ARG A 32 8.08 -25.76 5.33
N GLU A 33 8.91 -25.03 6.03
CA GLU A 33 8.64 -24.56 7.38
C GLU A 33 7.50 -23.56 7.40
N PHE A 34 7.47 -22.63 6.44
CA PHE A 34 6.40 -21.66 6.29
C PHE A 34 5.05 -22.35 6.02
N ASP A 35 5.03 -23.40 5.17
CA ASP A 35 3.83 -24.19 4.87
C ASP A 35 3.38 -25.01 6.10
N ASP A 36 4.29 -25.72 6.79
CA ASP A 36 3.97 -26.52 8.00
C ASP A 36 3.44 -25.64 9.14
N ARG A 37 4.10 -24.53 9.46
CA ARG A 37 3.66 -23.60 10.50
C ARG A 37 2.30 -23.03 10.18
N SER A 38 2.06 -22.61 8.95
CA SER A 38 0.75 -22.13 8.49
C SER A 38 -0.31 -23.24 8.52
N ALA A 39 0.04 -24.47 8.20
CA ALA A 39 -0.88 -25.61 8.27
C ALA A 39 -1.27 -25.97 9.71
N ARG A 40 -0.33 -25.92 10.66
CA ARG A 40 -0.60 -26.09 12.11
C ARG A 40 -1.51 -24.99 12.65
N LEU A 41 -1.23 -23.75 12.27
CA LEU A 41 -2.08 -22.62 12.65
C LEU A 41 -3.50 -22.77 12.08
N ALA A 42 -3.62 -23.22 10.82
CA ALA A 42 -4.91 -23.58 10.21
C ALA A 42 -5.63 -24.72 10.98
N GLY A 43 -4.88 -25.69 11.50
CA GLY A 43 -5.38 -26.74 12.39
C GLY A 43 -5.97 -26.16 13.67
N THR A 44 -5.24 -25.26 14.33
CA THR A 44 -5.75 -24.53 15.51
C THR A 44 -7.03 -23.78 15.20
N LEU A 45 -7.09 -23.05 14.10
CA LEU A 45 -8.31 -22.33 13.68
C LEU A 45 -9.48 -23.29 13.50
N ARG A 46 -9.28 -24.43 12.83
CA ARG A 46 -10.34 -25.45 12.61
C ARG A 46 -10.86 -26.05 13.89
N THR A 47 -10.00 -26.34 14.88
CA THR A 47 -10.43 -26.89 16.19
C THR A 47 -11.31 -25.92 16.97
N HIS A 48 -11.21 -24.61 16.68
CA HIS A 48 -12.08 -23.57 17.24
C HIS A 48 -13.29 -23.25 16.35
N GLY A 49 -13.61 -24.10 15.38
CA GLY A 49 -14.77 -23.96 14.51
C GLY A 49 -14.64 -22.84 13.47
N ILE A 50 -13.40 -22.45 13.13
CA ILE A 50 -13.12 -21.48 12.08
C ILE A 50 -12.95 -22.21 10.76
N GLY A 51 -13.57 -21.70 9.70
CA GLY A 51 -13.56 -22.32 8.37
C GLY A 51 -14.01 -21.36 7.28
N ALA A 52 -14.54 -21.90 6.19
CA ALA A 52 -14.95 -21.12 5.04
C ALA A 52 -15.86 -19.94 5.42
N GLY A 53 -15.46 -18.74 5.00
CA GLY A 53 -16.20 -17.50 5.25
C GLY A 53 -16.04 -16.89 6.65
N SER A 54 -15.42 -17.58 7.63
CA SER A 54 -15.05 -17.00 8.93
C SER A 54 -14.07 -15.84 8.75
N LYS A 55 -14.19 -14.78 9.55
CA LYS A 55 -13.40 -13.57 9.42
C LYS A 55 -12.24 -13.55 10.44
N VAL A 56 -11.01 -13.41 9.93
CA VAL A 56 -9.78 -13.49 10.71
C VAL A 56 -9.02 -12.17 10.62
N GLY A 57 -9.00 -11.42 11.70
CA GLY A 57 -8.33 -10.13 11.80
C GLY A 57 -6.84 -10.25 12.14
N GLN A 58 -6.05 -9.33 11.61
CA GLN A 58 -4.60 -9.27 11.79
C GLN A 58 -4.19 -7.89 12.30
N LEU A 59 -4.07 -7.73 13.62
CA LEU A 59 -3.57 -6.55 14.31
C LEU A 59 -2.08 -6.77 14.62
N LEU A 60 -1.29 -6.88 13.57
CA LEU A 60 0.11 -7.29 13.64
C LEU A 60 1.04 -6.25 12.99
N TYR A 61 2.24 -6.12 13.53
CA TYR A 61 3.36 -5.46 12.85
C TYR A 61 3.88 -6.34 11.70
N ASN A 62 4.80 -5.81 10.89
CA ASN A 62 5.51 -6.61 9.91
C ASN A 62 6.29 -7.72 10.61
N SER A 63 5.87 -8.95 10.42
CA SER A 63 6.49 -10.11 11.05
C SER A 63 6.14 -11.39 10.26
N PRO A 64 6.90 -12.48 10.43
CA PRO A 64 6.55 -13.78 9.85
C PRO A 64 5.15 -14.24 10.26
N GLU A 65 4.71 -13.96 11.49
CA GLU A 65 3.38 -14.32 11.99
C GLU A 65 2.24 -13.64 11.22
N PHE A 66 2.48 -12.44 10.66
CA PHE A 66 1.52 -11.80 9.76
C PHE A 66 1.30 -12.66 8.50
N LEU A 67 2.38 -13.13 7.89
CA LEU A 67 2.34 -13.93 6.67
C LEU A 67 1.81 -15.35 6.94
N GLU A 68 2.24 -15.97 8.03
CA GLU A 68 1.79 -17.30 8.46
C GLU A 68 0.28 -17.31 8.78
N SER A 69 -0.21 -16.32 9.54
CA SER A 69 -1.64 -16.19 9.87
C SER A 69 -2.50 -15.89 8.65
N TYR A 70 -1.99 -15.07 7.72
CA TYR A 70 -2.65 -14.81 6.44
C TYR A 70 -2.77 -16.10 5.60
N TYR A 71 -1.67 -16.84 5.47
CA TYR A 71 -1.65 -18.11 4.75
C TYR A 71 -2.52 -19.17 5.41
N ALA A 72 -2.45 -19.32 6.74
CA ALA A 72 -3.29 -20.25 7.51
C ALA A 72 -4.78 -19.97 7.29
N THR A 73 -5.17 -18.70 7.28
CA THR A 73 -6.55 -18.27 7.01
C THR A 73 -7.01 -18.70 5.63
N LEU A 74 -6.17 -18.47 4.62
CA LEU A 74 -6.47 -18.88 3.24
C LEU A 74 -6.52 -20.41 3.08
N LYS A 75 -5.70 -21.17 3.82
CA LYS A 75 -5.68 -22.65 3.77
C LYS A 75 -7.06 -23.26 4.08
N ILE A 76 -7.83 -22.65 4.96
CA ILE A 76 -9.14 -23.13 5.40
C ILE A 76 -10.33 -22.36 4.78
N ARG A 77 -10.07 -21.55 3.74
CA ARG A 77 -11.08 -20.73 3.05
C ARG A 77 -11.74 -19.69 3.95
N ALA A 78 -11.08 -19.30 5.04
CA ALA A 78 -11.49 -18.17 5.85
C ALA A 78 -11.04 -16.85 5.20
N VAL A 79 -11.58 -15.75 5.66
CA VAL A 79 -11.40 -14.41 5.08
C VAL A 79 -10.43 -13.61 5.94
N PRO A 80 -9.20 -13.40 5.50
CA PRO A 80 -8.27 -12.54 6.22
C PRO A 80 -8.64 -11.06 6.03
N PHE A 81 -8.46 -10.27 7.08
CA PHE A 81 -8.54 -8.82 7.00
C PHE A 81 -7.50 -8.15 7.90
N ASN A 82 -6.99 -7.02 7.45
CA ASN A 82 -6.04 -6.21 8.18
C ASN A 82 -6.73 -5.35 9.25
N VAL A 83 -6.06 -5.19 10.39
CA VAL A 83 -6.41 -4.20 11.41
C VAL A 83 -5.20 -3.28 11.58
N ASN A 84 -5.41 -1.97 11.46
CA ASN A 84 -4.33 -1.02 11.60
C ASN A 84 -3.89 -0.96 13.07
N TYR A 85 -2.63 -1.31 13.36
CA TYR A 85 -2.07 -1.33 14.72
C TYR A 85 -1.94 0.06 15.38
N ARG A 86 -2.33 1.12 14.65
CA ARG A 86 -2.36 2.50 15.14
C ARG A 86 -3.76 2.95 15.56
N TYR A 87 -4.76 2.11 15.32
CA TYR A 87 -6.11 2.40 15.72
C TYR A 87 -6.27 2.39 17.24
N THR A 88 -7.15 3.25 17.71
CA THR A 88 -7.64 3.24 19.09
C THR A 88 -8.52 2.00 19.33
N GLY A 89 -8.75 1.66 20.61
CA GLY A 89 -9.69 0.58 20.96
C GLY A 89 -11.09 0.77 20.36
N GLU A 90 -11.54 2.01 20.18
CA GLU A 90 -12.84 2.30 19.55
C GLU A 90 -12.86 2.00 18.06
N GLU A 91 -11.82 2.40 17.33
CA GLU A 91 -11.70 2.11 15.90
C GLU A 91 -11.54 0.60 15.65
N VAL A 92 -10.76 -0.09 16.49
CA VAL A 92 -10.62 -1.55 16.44
C VAL A 92 -11.96 -2.23 16.74
N ALA A 93 -12.72 -1.78 17.77
CA ALA A 93 -14.04 -2.32 18.09
C ALA A 93 -15.03 -2.17 16.94
N PHE A 94 -15.06 -0.98 16.33
CA PHE A 94 -15.87 -0.76 15.11
C PHE A 94 -15.51 -1.75 14.01
N LEU A 95 -14.20 -1.88 13.74
CA LEU A 95 -13.73 -2.74 12.65
C LEU A 95 -14.05 -4.21 12.90
N LEU A 96 -13.82 -4.72 14.11
CA LEU A 96 -14.17 -6.09 14.49
C LEU A 96 -15.67 -6.35 14.34
N SER A 97 -16.52 -5.41 14.78
CA SER A 97 -17.97 -5.50 14.64
C SER A 97 -18.42 -5.41 13.19
N ASN A 98 -17.86 -4.49 12.41
CA ASN A 98 -18.19 -4.32 10.99
C ASN A 98 -17.79 -5.55 10.17
N ALA A 99 -16.61 -6.12 10.44
CA ALA A 99 -16.08 -7.30 9.75
C ALA A 99 -16.81 -8.60 10.14
N ASP A 100 -17.64 -8.65 11.19
CA ASP A 100 -18.10 -9.89 11.83
C ASP A 100 -16.93 -10.79 12.21
N ALA A 101 -15.93 -10.24 12.90
CA ALA A 101 -14.70 -10.93 13.24
C ALA A 101 -14.94 -12.15 14.12
N ASP A 102 -14.39 -13.29 13.73
CA ASP A 102 -14.38 -14.52 14.54
C ASP A 102 -13.08 -14.64 15.35
N VAL A 103 -11.96 -14.20 14.77
CA VAL A 103 -10.60 -14.36 15.32
C VAL A 103 -9.84 -13.06 15.19
N LEU A 104 -8.97 -12.79 16.16
CA LEU A 104 -7.96 -11.73 16.07
C LEU A 104 -6.57 -12.27 16.43
N PHE A 105 -5.63 -12.09 15.52
CA PHE A 105 -4.20 -12.18 15.79
C PHE A 105 -3.67 -10.80 16.17
N PHE A 106 -2.87 -10.71 17.22
CA PHE A 106 -2.32 -9.43 17.67
C PHE A 106 -0.97 -9.59 18.37
N HIS A 107 -0.12 -8.56 18.35
CA HIS A 107 1.09 -8.52 19.18
C HIS A 107 0.74 -8.13 20.62
N SER A 108 1.42 -8.76 21.59
CA SER A 108 1.16 -8.55 23.03
C SER A 108 1.24 -7.08 23.45
N SER A 109 2.13 -6.29 22.84
CA SER A 109 2.23 -4.85 23.08
C SER A 109 0.97 -4.05 22.66
N LEU A 110 0.07 -4.62 21.90
CA LEU A 110 -1.22 -4.05 21.51
C LEU A 110 -2.37 -4.55 22.41
N GLY A 111 -2.06 -5.32 23.45
CA GLY A 111 -3.04 -5.94 24.34
C GLY A 111 -4.01 -4.95 25.00
N GLY A 112 -3.52 -3.76 25.40
CA GLY A 112 -4.38 -2.71 25.94
C GLY A 112 -5.45 -2.23 24.95
N VAL A 113 -5.06 -2.04 23.69
CA VAL A 113 -5.99 -1.66 22.59
C VAL A 113 -7.00 -2.78 22.34
N VAL A 114 -6.56 -4.04 22.38
CA VAL A 114 -7.43 -5.22 22.20
C VAL A 114 -8.44 -5.32 23.35
N ALA A 115 -8.00 -5.16 24.59
CA ALA A 115 -8.90 -5.18 25.75
C ALA A 115 -9.98 -4.09 25.66
N ASP A 116 -9.60 -2.85 25.33
CA ASP A 116 -10.52 -1.74 25.11
C ASP A 116 -11.52 -2.01 23.99
N ALA A 117 -11.05 -2.62 22.90
CA ALA A 117 -11.89 -2.98 21.76
C ALA A 117 -12.92 -4.06 22.13
N LEU A 118 -12.49 -5.14 22.79
CA LEU A 118 -13.36 -6.26 23.18
C LEU A 118 -14.42 -5.87 24.22
N ALA A 119 -14.11 -4.91 25.08
CA ALA A 119 -15.09 -4.34 26.02
C ALA A 119 -16.29 -3.70 25.30
N LYS A 120 -16.12 -3.26 24.05
CA LYS A 120 -17.14 -2.59 23.21
C LYS A 120 -17.75 -3.50 22.16
N SER A 121 -16.95 -4.33 21.47
CA SER A 121 -17.40 -5.20 20.38
C SER A 121 -17.95 -6.56 20.87
N GLY A 122 -17.65 -6.94 22.11
CA GLY A 122 -17.91 -8.29 22.64
C GLY A 122 -16.79 -9.29 22.32
N PRO A 123 -16.88 -10.52 22.87
CA PRO A 123 -15.86 -11.54 22.76
C PRO A 123 -15.80 -12.12 21.35
N LEU A 124 -14.59 -12.47 20.90
CA LEU A 124 -14.32 -13.25 19.71
C LEU A 124 -14.25 -14.75 20.04
N LYS A 125 -14.36 -15.62 19.05
CA LYS A 125 -14.22 -17.07 19.23
C LYS A 125 -12.79 -17.44 19.64
N LEU A 126 -11.79 -16.70 19.16
CA LEU A 126 -10.38 -16.99 19.43
C LEU A 126 -9.54 -15.70 19.36
N LEU A 127 -8.67 -15.54 20.34
CA LEU A 127 -7.61 -14.55 20.37
C LEU A 127 -6.27 -15.26 20.32
N ILE A 128 -5.41 -14.91 19.38
CA ILE A 128 -4.05 -15.47 19.27
C ILE A 128 -3.04 -14.34 19.42
N GLU A 129 -2.18 -14.48 20.42
CA GLU A 129 -1.20 -13.47 20.80
C GLU A 129 0.20 -13.82 20.32
N VAL A 130 0.82 -12.91 19.59
CA VAL A 130 2.23 -12.95 19.24
C VAL A 130 3.02 -12.18 20.29
N SER A 131 3.89 -12.87 21.01
CA SER A 131 4.74 -12.24 22.03
C SER A 131 5.78 -11.34 21.39
N ASP A 132 5.88 -10.10 21.87
CA ASP A 132 6.86 -9.10 21.46
C ASP A 132 7.50 -8.38 22.66
N GLY A 133 7.54 -9.09 23.80
CA GLY A 133 8.17 -8.63 25.04
C GLY A 133 7.24 -7.92 26.03
N ALA A 134 5.97 -7.70 25.68
CA ALA A 134 4.96 -7.22 26.63
C ALA A 134 4.30 -8.38 27.40
N ASP A 135 3.55 -8.03 28.45
CA ASP A 135 2.84 -9.01 29.27
C ASP A 135 1.77 -9.74 28.47
N HIS A 136 1.54 -11.01 28.84
CA HIS A 136 0.49 -11.84 28.26
C HIS A 136 -0.90 -11.28 28.53
N VAL A 137 -1.74 -11.29 27.51
CA VAL A 137 -3.13 -10.83 27.58
C VAL A 137 -4.03 -11.98 28.01
N GLU A 138 -4.79 -11.75 29.09
CA GLU A 138 -5.70 -12.78 29.63
C GLU A 138 -6.70 -13.27 28.56
N HIS A 139 -6.97 -14.58 28.58
CA HIS A 139 -7.85 -15.26 27.62
C HIS A 139 -7.35 -15.36 26.17
N SER A 140 -6.13 -14.92 25.86
CA SER A 140 -5.51 -15.19 24.57
C SER A 140 -4.72 -16.50 24.58
N VAL A 141 -4.50 -17.08 23.40
CA VAL A 141 -3.66 -18.24 23.18
C VAL A 141 -2.31 -17.77 22.65
N PRO A 142 -1.18 -18.06 23.33
CA PRO A 142 0.13 -17.73 22.78
C PRO A 142 0.38 -18.39 21.42
N TYR A 143 0.89 -17.63 20.47
CA TYR A 143 1.06 -18.06 19.07
C TYR A 143 1.85 -19.36 18.92
N GLU A 144 3.02 -19.46 19.55
CA GLU A 144 3.86 -20.67 19.47
C GLU A 144 3.22 -21.86 20.18
N ALA A 145 2.43 -21.63 21.23
CA ALA A 145 1.66 -22.69 21.88
C ALA A 145 0.54 -23.20 20.98
N ALA A 146 -0.13 -22.30 20.23
CA ALA A 146 -1.14 -22.68 19.25
C ALA A 146 -0.55 -23.55 18.13
N LEU A 147 0.64 -23.22 17.64
CA LEU A 147 1.36 -24.04 16.67
C LEU A 147 1.77 -25.40 17.20
N ALA A 148 2.33 -25.45 18.42
CA ALA A 148 2.83 -26.68 19.02
C ALA A 148 1.73 -27.69 19.37
N ALA A 149 0.53 -27.19 19.71
CA ALA A 149 -0.60 -28.02 20.12
C ALA A 149 -1.40 -28.61 18.95
N ALA A 150 -1.25 -28.10 17.75
CA ALA A 150 -2.09 -28.46 16.61
C ALA A 150 -1.40 -29.41 15.63
N GLU A 151 -2.16 -30.38 15.14
CA GLU A 151 -1.80 -31.11 13.93
C GLU A 151 -2.00 -30.21 12.70
N PRO A 152 -1.15 -30.33 11.67
CA PRO A 152 -1.34 -29.60 10.43
C PRO A 152 -2.71 -29.87 9.81
N ALA A 153 -3.42 -28.84 9.37
CA ALA A 153 -4.66 -29.00 8.64
C ALA A 153 -4.42 -29.70 7.28
N ASP A 154 -5.32 -30.61 6.94
CA ASP A 154 -5.31 -31.23 5.61
C ASP A 154 -5.48 -30.20 4.51
N ARG A 155 -4.85 -30.45 3.37
CA ARG A 155 -5.08 -29.71 2.14
C ARG A 155 -6.51 -29.99 1.63
N ILE A 156 -7.23 -28.96 1.27
CA ILE A 156 -8.62 -29.05 0.82
C ILE A 156 -8.78 -28.39 -0.57
N ALA A 157 -9.83 -28.75 -1.30
CA ALA A 157 -10.23 -28.02 -2.50
C ALA A 157 -10.68 -26.60 -2.14
N ARG A 158 -10.25 -25.61 -2.94
CA ARG A 158 -10.53 -24.20 -2.74
C ARG A 158 -11.20 -23.58 -3.96
N ASP A 159 -11.80 -22.41 -3.78
CA ASP A 159 -12.54 -21.72 -4.83
C ASP A 159 -11.90 -20.35 -5.10
N GLY A 160 -11.63 -20.02 -6.36
CA GLY A 160 -11.15 -18.69 -6.76
C GLY A 160 -12.13 -17.54 -6.43
N ASN A 161 -13.38 -17.85 -6.08
CA ASN A 161 -14.33 -16.89 -5.54
C ASN A 161 -14.22 -16.65 -4.04
N ASP A 162 -13.35 -17.38 -3.32
CA ASP A 162 -13.03 -17.06 -1.94
C ASP A 162 -12.48 -15.62 -1.88
N ILE A 163 -12.75 -14.92 -0.79
CA ILE A 163 -12.49 -13.50 -0.70
C ILE A 163 -11.42 -13.15 0.35
N THR A 164 -10.80 -12.01 0.14
CA THR A 164 -10.03 -11.28 1.14
C THR A 164 -10.68 -9.93 1.37
N MET A 165 -10.44 -9.33 2.53
CA MET A 165 -10.86 -7.97 2.82
C MET A 165 -9.67 -7.10 3.20
N ILE A 166 -9.64 -5.88 2.67
CA ILE A 166 -8.66 -4.87 3.08
C ILE A 166 -9.41 -3.66 3.60
N TYR A 167 -9.27 -3.42 4.92
CA TYR A 167 -9.81 -2.22 5.53
C TYR A 167 -8.88 -1.04 5.28
N THR A 168 -9.44 0.02 4.72
CA THR A 168 -8.73 1.26 4.41
C THR A 168 -9.37 2.44 5.12
N GLY A 169 -8.54 3.31 5.72
CA GLY A 169 -9.00 4.60 6.22
C GLY A 169 -9.45 5.46 5.04
N GLY A 170 -10.68 5.94 5.09
CA GLY A 170 -11.17 6.96 4.16
C GLY A 170 -10.83 8.35 4.68
N THR A 171 -10.68 9.33 3.78
CA THR A 171 -10.51 10.76 4.14
C THR A 171 -11.75 11.35 4.84
N THR A 172 -12.85 10.59 4.92
CA THR A 172 -14.17 11.09 5.32
C THR A 172 -14.90 10.21 6.35
N GLY A 173 -14.22 9.37 7.14
CA GLY A 173 -14.91 8.57 8.16
C GLY A 173 -14.26 7.23 8.51
N MET A 174 -15.04 6.35 9.13
CA MET A 174 -14.61 5.04 9.61
C MET A 174 -14.05 4.14 8.49
N PRO A 175 -13.11 3.24 8.80
CA PRO A 175 -12.51 2.33 7.83
C PRO A 175 -13.54 1.49 7.08
N LYS A 176 -13.29 1.21 5.79
CA LYS A 176 -14.16 0.41 4.92
C LYS A 176 -13.42 -0.82 4.43
N GLY A 177 -14.07 -1.98 4.50
CA GLY A 177 -13.54 -3.25 4.02
C GLY A 177 -13.74 -3.41 2.52
N VAL A 178 -12.67 -3.26 1.74
CA VAL A 178 -12.67 -3.56 0.30
C VAL A 178 -12.63 -5.06 0.12
N VAL A 179 -13.60 -5.62 -0.58
CA VAL A 179 -13.75 -7.06 -0.83
C VAL A 179 -13.15 -7.42 -2.18
N SER A 180 -12.21 -8.35 -2.20
CA SER A 180 -11.60 -8.85 -3.44
C SER A 180 -11.64 -10.37 -3.52
N LYS A 181 -11.90 -10.93 -4.70
CA LYS A 181 -11.79 -12.37 -4.96
C LYS A 181 -10.34 -12.78 -5.14
N VAL A 182 -9.96 -13.92 -4.56
CA VAL A 182 -8.58 -14.41 -4.62
C VAL A 182 -8.16 -14.87 -6.02
N GLY A 183 -9.06 -15.49 -6.77
CA GLY A 183 -8.77 -16.01 -8.12
C GLY A 183 -8.40 -14.90 -9.12
N PRO A 184 -9.23 -13.87 -9.34
CA PRO A 184 -8.91 -12.73 -10.18
C PRO A 184 -7.63 -12.00 -9.74
N SER A 185 -7.41 -11.86 -8.42
CA SER A 185 -6.19 -11.24 -7.89
C SER A 185 -4.94 -12.05 -8.23
N LEU A 186 -5.02 -13.38 -8.09
CA LEU A 186 -3.93 -14.28 -8.45
C LEU A 186 -3.68 -14.31 -9.97
N THR A 187 -4.74 -14.31 -10.79
CA THR A 187 -4.62 -14.19 -12.25
C THR A 187 -3.83 -12.94 -12.64
N ASN A 188 -4.18 -11.80 -12.06
CA ASN A 188 -3.46 -10.55 -12.32
C ASN A 188 -1.97 -10.63 -11.93
N LEU A 189 -1.64 -11.27 -10.80
CA LEU A 189 -0.24 -11.50 -10.41
C LEU A 189 0.49 -12.38 -11.43
N LEU A 190 -0.12 -13.48 -11.87
CA LEU A 190 0.47 -14.40 -12.84
C LEU A 190 0.57 -13.81 -14.26
N GLU A 191 -0.15 -12.73 -14.54
CA GLU A 191 -0.03 -11.96 -15.78
C GLU A 191 1.05 -10.87 -15.70
N THR A 192 1.24 -10.23 -14.54
CA THR A 192 2.05 -9.01 -14.40
C THR A 192 3.45 -9.25 -13.82
N VAL A 193 3.63 -10.26 -12.97
CA VAL A 193 4.92 -10.51 -12.31
C VAL A 193 5.93 -11.27 -13.19
N PRO A 194 5.57 -12.35 -13.91
CA PRO A 194 6.51 -13.09 -14.74
C PRO A 194 7.25 -12.24 -15.78
N PRO A 195 6.66 -11.21 -16.41
CA PRO A 195 7.37 -10.30 -17.29
C PRO A 195 8.56 -9.58 -16.65
N LEU A 196 8.54 -9.33 -15.34
CA LEU A 196 9.66 -8.72 -14.63
C LEU A 196 10.90 -9.63 -14.57
N VAL A 197 10.70 -10.93 -14.74
CA VAL A 197 11.76 -11.95 -14.78
C VAL A 197 11.92 -12.58 -16.17
N GLY A 198 11.51 -11.86 -17.21
CA GLY A 198 11.75 -12.23 -18.61
C GLY A 198 10.88 -13.36 -19.17
N ARG A 199 9.72 -13.65 -18.54
CA ARG A 199 8.76 -14.68 -19.00
C ARG A 199 7.44 -14.03 -19.43
N ALA A 200 6.73 -14.71 -20.33
CA ALA A 200 5.33 -14.38 -20.59
C ALA A 200 4.47 -14.67 -19.34
N ARG A 201 3.19 -14.30 -19.39
CA ARG A 201 2.22 -14.70 -18.34
C ARG A 201 2.32 -16.20 -18.07
N LEU A 202 2.02 -16.61 -16.85
CA LEU A 202 1.97 -18.01 -16.44
C LEU A 202 0.53 -18.43 -16.14
N ASP A 203 0.19 -19.65 -16.49
CA ASP A 203 -0.95 -20.34 -15.89
C ASP A 203 -0.52 -20.95 -14.55
N ILE A 204 -1.47 -21.09 -13.62
CA ILE A 204 -1.17 -21.56 -12.26
C ILE A 204 -0.48 -22.95 -12.26
N ASP A 205 -0.83 -23.81 -13.21
CA ASP A 205 -0.25 -25.15 -13.34
C ASP A 205 1.21 -25.13 -13.82
N GLU A 206 1.67 -24.03 -14.42
CA GLU A 206 3.04 -23.85 -14.88
C GLU A 206 3.98 -23.34 -13.77
N VAL A 207 3.42 -22.73 -12.70
CA VAL A 207 4.22 -22.07 -11.66
C VAL A 207 5.20 -23.01 -10.96
N PRO A 208 4.87 -24.27 -10.60
CA PRO A 208 5.84 -25.16 -9.97
C PRO A 208 7.07 -25.41 -10.83
N SER A 209 6.88 -25.74 -12.12
CA SER A 209 8.00 -25.97 -13.03
C SER A 209 8.79 -24.69 -13.33
N PHE A 210 8.12 -23.56 -13.46
CA PHE A 210 8.74 -22.26 -13.58
C PHE A 210 9.60 -21.93 -12.35
N THR A 211 9.04 -22.10 -11.15
CA THR A 211 9.73 -21.85 -9.87
C THR A 211 10.96 -22.73 -9.69
N ALA A 212 10.87 -24.02 -10.06
CA ALA A 212 12.00 -24.95 -9.99
C ALA A 212 13.14 -24.56 -10.94
N GLY A 213 12.81 -23.98 -12.10
CA GLY A 213 13.78 -23.60 -13.13
C GLY A 213 14.36 -22.18 -12.98
N LEU A 214 13.97 -21.41 -11.97
CA LEU A 214 14.51 -20.07 -11.76
C LEU A 214 15.95 -20.14 -11.22
N GLU A 215 16.88 -19.52 -11.94
CA GLU A 215 18.26 -19.29 -11.48
C GLU A 215 18.31 -18.13 -10.46
N GLU A 216 17.61 -17.05 -10.75
CA GLU A 216 17.43 -15.92 -9.84
C GLU A 216 15.96 -15.84 -9.39
N VAL A 217 15.75 -15.86 -8.09
CA VAL A 217 14.42 -15.71 -7.49
C VAL A 217 14.16 -14.27 -7.09
N LEU A 218 12.89 -13.90 -7.00
CA LEU A 218 12.50 -12.61 -6.45
C LEU A 218 12.73 -12.62 -4.93
N ILE A 219 13.62 -11.76 -4.46
CA ILE A 219 13.87 -11.52 -3.04
C ILE A 219 13.32 -10.13 -2.74
N SER A 220 12.14 -10.09 -2.15
CA SER A 220 11.38 -8.86 -1.96
C SER A 220 11.47 -8.33 -0.53
N LEU A 221 11.68 -7.01 -0.40
CA LEU A 221 11.62 -6.29 0.87
C LEU A 221 10.49 -5.25 0.82
N PRO A 222 9.33 -5.54 1.44
CA PRO A 222 8.27 -4.56 1.65
C PRO A 222 8.65 -3.62 2.81
N ALA A 223 9.06 -2.38 2.50
CA ALA A 223 9.29 -1.37 3.53
C ALA A 223 7.99 -0.84 4.17
N PRO A 224 6.85 -0.73 3.43
CA PRO A 224 5.58 -0.34 4.04
C PRO A 224 4.99 -1.41 4.96
N PRO A 225 4.11 -1.01 5.89
CA PRO A 225 3.37 -1.96 6.71
C PRO A 225 2.55 -2.97 5.88
N LEU A 226 2.61 -4.24 6.27
CA LEU A 226 1.86 -5.34 5.61
C LEU A 226 0.34 -5.20 5.78
N MET A 227 -0.12 -4.44 6.74
CA MET A 227 -1.54 -4.11 6.90
C MET A 227 -2.09 -3.24 5.75
N HIS A 228 -1.24 -2.72 4.87
CA HIS A 228 -1.63 -1.96 3.69
C HIS A 228 -1.38 -2.76 2.41
N ASN A 229 -2.22 -2.55 1.40
CA ASN A 229 -2.08 -3.26 0.13
C ASN A 229 -0.72 -3.03 -0.55
N THR A 230 -0.10 -1.87 -0.35
CA THR A 230 1.26 -1.59 -0.87
C THR A 230 2.28 -2.56 -0.26
N GLY A 231 2.22 -2.82 1.07
CA GLY A 231 3.11 -3.80 1.71
C GLY A 231 2.78 -5.24 1.30
N LEU A 232 1.52 -5.66 1.45
CA LEU A 232 1.10 -7.05 1.22
C LEU A 232 0.92 -7.38 -0.26
N GLY A 233 0.10 -6.61 -0.99
CA GLY A 233 -0.28 -6.93 -2.37
C GLY A 233 0.81 -6.60 -3.39
N ILE A 234 1.56 -5.49 -3.19
CA ILE A 234 2.63 -5.07 -4.11
C ILE A 234 4.00 -5.58 -3.63
N GLY A 235 4.25 -5.59 -2.32
CA GLY A 235 5.55 -5.97 -1.78
C GLY A 235 5.73 -7.46 -1.55
N VAL A 236 4.74 -8.17 -1.03
CA VAL A 236 4.83 -9.59 -0.65
C VAL A 236 4.33 -10.53 -1.75
N ALA A 237 3.13 -10.25 -2.28
CA ALA A 237 2.45 -11.20 -3.16
C ALA A 237 3.25 -11.59 -4.42
N PRO A 238 4.02 -10.71 -5.09
CA PRO A 238 4.86 -11.09 -6.22
C PRO A 238 5.90 -12.16 -5.89
N ALA A 239 6.61 -12.03 -4.76
CA ALA A 239 7.60 -13.01 -4.33
C ALA A 239 6.94 -14.36 -4.02
N LEU A 240 5.85 -14.35 -3.25
CA LEU A 240 5.14 -15.58 -2.91
C LEU A 240 4.48 -16.26 -4.12
N ALA A 241 4.05 -15.50 -5.14
CA ALA A 241 3.46 -16.06 -6.36
C ALA A 241 4.48 -16.75 -7.27
N THR A 242 5.78 -16.48 -7.10
CA THR A 242 6.87 -17.02 -7.93
C THR A 242 7.85 -17.91 -7.14
N GLY A 243 7.52 -18.27 -5.90
CA GLY A 243 8.39 -19.10 -5.07
C GLY A 243 9.67 -18.40 -4.63
N GLY A 244 9.63 -17.07 -4.52
CA GLY A 244 10.70 -16.22 -4.02
C GLY A 244 10.74 -16.13 -2.50
N THR A 245 11.48 -15.13 -2.02
CA THR A 245 11.71 -14.87 -0.58
C THR A 245 11.18 -13.49 -0.21
N VAL A 246 10.50 -13.40 0.92
CA VAL A 246 10.11 -12.12 1.54
C VAL A 246 11.07 -11.82 2.70
N VAL A 247 11.73 -10.68 2.64
CA VAL A 247 12.63 -10.17 3.68
C VAL A 247 11.93 -9.04 4.40
N LEU A 248 11.75 -9.16 5.71
CA LEU A 248 11.13 -8.17 6.56
C LEU A 248 12.19 -7.44 7.37
N LEU A 249 12.05 -6.13 7.48
CA LEU A 249 12.91 -5.33 8.35
C LEU A 249 12.63 -5.66 9.82
N ASP A 250 13.68 -5.64 10.63
CA ASP A 250 13.53 -5.62 12.07
C ASP A 250 13.11 -4.22 12.54
N GLY A 251 12.33 -4.19 13.62
CA GLY A 251 11.88 -2.95 14.22
C GLY A 251 10.51 -2.47 13.72
N ARG A 252 9.98 -1.46 14.44
CA ARG A 252 8.62 -0.94 14.24
C ARG A 252 8.59 0.40 13.50
N ARG A 253 9.75 0.98 13.25
CA ARG A 253 9.93 2.25 12.55
C ARG A 253 10.79 2.03 11.33
N PHE A 254 10.47 2.73 10.27
CA PHE A 254 11.30 2.73 9.07
C PHE A 254 12.65 3.38 9.38
N ASP A 255 13.71 2.69 9.01
CA ASP A 255 15.10 3.14 9.07
C ASP A 255 15.76 2.85 7.72
N ALA A 256 16.15 3.89 7.02
CA ALA A 256 16.69 3.77 5.66
C ALA A 256 18.08 3.15 5.63
N ALA A 257 18.93 3.40 6.65
CA ALA A 257 20.25 2.79 6.75
C ALA A 257 20.12 1.29 7.00
N ALA A 258 19.27 0.88 7.98
CA ALA A 258 18.97 -0.52 8.26
C ALA A 258 18.33 -1.23 7.03
N LEU A 259 17.51 -0.53 6.23
CA LEU A 259 16.99 -1.09 4.98
C LEU A 259 18.13 -1.44 4.03
N TRP A 260 19.07 -0.52 3.77
CA TRP A 260 20.16 -0.78 2.84
C TRP A 260 21.15 -1.84 3.35
N ASP A 261 21.39 -1.90 4.66
CA ASP A 261 22.18 -2.97 5.27
C ASP A 261 21.52 -4.33 5.06
N THR A 262 20.20 -4.41 5.26
CA THR A 262 19.40 -5.63 5.01
C THR A 262 19.40 -5.99 3.52
N VAL A 263 19.26 -5.01 2.62
CA VAL A 263 19.31 -5.23 1.15
C VAL A 263 20.63 -5.85 0.74
N ALA A 264 21.76 -5.33 1.25
CA ALA A 264 23.08 -5.86 0.95
C ALA A 264 23.29 -7.27 1.53
N ALA A 265 22.91 -7.47 2.81
CA ALA A 265 23.08 -8.75 3.51
C ALA A 265 22.25 -9.89 2.92
N GLU A 266 20.98 -9.63 2.62
CA GLU A 266 20.02 -10.62 2.11
C GLU A 266 19.94 -10.67 0.57
N ARG A 267 20.74 -9.85 -0.12
CA ARG A 267 20.75 -9.77 -1.59
C ARG A 267 19.37 -9.46 -2.18
N VAL A 268 18.62 -8.57 -1.52
CA VAL A 268 17.29 -8.15 -1.94
C VAL A 268 17.35 -7.54 -3.34
N ASN A 269 16.49 -8.03 -4.25
CA ASN A 269 16.45 -7.53 -5.61
C ASN A 269 15.17 -6.74 -5.96
N ALA A 270 14.16 -6.75 -5.06
CA ALA A 270 12.94 -5.97 -5.22
C ALA A 270 12.58 -5.26 -3.91
N ILE A 271 12.47 -3.94 -3.94
CA ILE A 271 12.12 -3.11 -2.78
C ILE A 271 10.77 -2.46 -3.06
N THR A 272 9.86 -2.46 -2.08
CA THR A 272 8.59 -1.74 -2.20
C THR A 272 8.55 -0.58 -1.21
N VAL A 273 8.09 0.58 -1.67
CA VAL A 273 8.04 1.84 -0.90
C VAL A 273 6.70 2.56 -1.08
N VAL A 274 6.51 3.67 -0.38
CA VAL A 274 5.37 4.59 -0.54
C VAL A 274 5.93 5.98 -0.87
N GLY A 275 6.29 6.19 -2.12
CA GLY A 275 6.76 7.48 -2.63
C GLY A 275 7.91 8.13 -1.86
N ASP A 276 8.00 9.44 -1.95
CA ASP A 276 9.04 10.27 -1.33
C ASP A 276 9.20 10.07 0.19
N PRO A 277 8.14 9.84 0.99
CA PRO A 277 8.29 9.59 2.43
C PRO A 277 9.22 8.44 2.81
N PHE A 278 9.38 7.45 1.94
CA PHE A 278 10.34 6.36 2.09
C PHE A 278 11.59 6.59 1.24
N ALA A 279 11.39 7.00 -0.01
CA ALA A 279 12.44 7.08 -1.01
C ALA A 279 13.44 8.21 -0.72
N ARG A 280 13.00 9.35 -0.18
CA ARG A 280 13.88 10.48 0.15
C ARG A 280 14.84 10.13 1.29
N PRO A 281 14.41 9.56 2.44
CA PRO A 281 15.36 9.04 3.44
C PRO A 281 16.29 7.96 2.89
N MET A 282 15.80 7.09 1.98
CA MET A 282 16.66 6.08 1.34
C MET A 282 17.76 6.74 0.49
N LEU A 283 17.43 7.77 -0.28
CA LEU A 283 18.41 8.54 -1.06
C LEU A 283 19.41 9.25 -0.16
N THR A 284 18.95 9.88 0.92
CA THR A 284 19.84 10.52 1.91
C THR A 284 20.85 9.53 2.48
N ALA A 285 20.40 8.34 2.90
CA ALA A 285 21.29 7.31 3.43
C ALA A 285 22.31 6.78 2.40
N LEU A 286 21.98 6.76 1.11
CA LEU A 286 22.94 6.41 0.04
C LEU A 286 23.96 7.53 -0.22
N ASN A 287 23.54 8.80 -0.11
CA ASN A 287 24.44 9.94 -0.23
C ASN A 287 25.45 10.00 0.92
N GLU A 288 25.05 9.58 2.13
CA GLU A 288 25.92 9.54 3.31
C GLU A 288 26.90 8.36 3.30
N ASP A 289 26.47 7.19 2.82
CA ASP A 289 27.28 5.98 2.74
C ASP A 289 26.95 5.15 1.48
N ALA A 290 27.80 5.32 0.47
CA ALA A 290 27.72 4.61 -0.81
C ALA A 290 28.53 3.29 -0.85
N ALA A 291 29.11 2.84 0.29
CA ALA A 291 30.04 1.69 0.29
C ALA A 291 29.34 0.33 0.21
N ARG A 292 28.00 0.27 0.31
CA ARG A 292 27.23 -0.98 0.28
C ARG A 292 27.20 -1.61 -1.10
N ASP A 293 27.34 -2.95 -1.17
CA ASP A 293 27.13 -3.68 -2.42
C ASP A 293 25.63 -3.86 -2.69
N LEU A 294 25.08 -3.00 -3.53
CA LEU A 294 23.67 -2.98 -3.92
C LEU A 294 23.45 -3.40 -5.38
N ALA A 295 24.43 -4.05 -6.02
CA ALA A 295 24.33 -4.52 -7.40
C ALA A 295 23.21 -5.56 -7.61
N CYS A 296 22.69 -6.14 -6.51
CA CYS A 296 21.55 -7.07 -6.55
C CYS A 296 20.20 -6.38 -6.82
N VAL A 297 20.05 -5.07 -6.52
CA VAL A 297 18.78 -4.37 -6.65
C VAL A 297 18.38 -4.26 -8.12
N ARG A 298 17.20 -4.79 -8.46
CA ARG A 298 16.63 -4.75 -9.81
C ARG A 298 15.39 -3.87 -9.89
N PHE A 299 14.55 -3.88 -8.84
CA PHE A 299 13.27 -3.19 -8.85
C PHE A 299 13.08 -2.37 -7.58
N ILE A 300 12.58 -1.15 -7.76
CA ILE A 300 11.98 -0.35 -6.69
C ILE A 300 10.55 -0.05 -7.12
N THR A 301 9.57 -0.63 -6.42
CA THR A 301 8.15 -0.43 -6.73
C THR A 301 7.53 0.52 -5.71
N SER A 302 6.78 1.50 -6.18
CA SER A 302 6.13 2.49 -5.35
C SER A 302 4.64 2.59 -5.63
N SER A 303 3.85 2.89 -4.61
CA SER A 303 2.44 3.28 -4.75
C SER A 303 1.95 3.98 -3.49
N GLY A 304 0.91 4.80 -3.62
CA GLY A 304 0.15 5.36 -2.50
C GLY A 304 0.57 6.76 -2.03
N ALA A 305 1.70 7.28 -2.50
CA ALA A 305 2.11 8.67 -2.36
C ALA A 305 2.92 9.10 -3.60
N MET A 306 3.09 10.41 -3.77
CA MET A 306 3.91 10.96 -4.85
C MET A 306 5.35 10.43 -4.77
N PHE A 307 5.90 10.07 -5.92
CA PHE A 307 7.30 9.72 -6.08
C PHE A 307 7.92 10.69 -7.08
N SER A 308 8.64 11.68 -6.59
CA SER A 308 9.17 12.78 -7.39
C SER A 308 10.24 12.32 -8.39
N ALA A 309 10.31 13.01 -9.53
CA ALA A 309 11.31 12.73 -10.56
C ALA A 309 12.74 12.94 -10.04
N GLU A 310 12.93 13.93 -9.16
CA GLU A 310 14.21 14.20 -8.51
C GLU A 310 14.70 13.02 -7.68
N VAL A 311 13.87 12.51 -6.78
CA VAL A 311 14.22 11.38 -5.90
C VAL A 311 14.42 10.10 -6.71
N LYS A 312 13.58 9.85 -7.74
CA LYS A 312 13.77 8.73 -8.68
C LYS A 312 15.13 8.80 -9.36
N SER A 313 15.48 9.97 -9.93
CA SER A 313 16.79 10.17 -10.59
C SER A 313 17.96 10.03 -9.62
N GLY A 314 17.84 10.54 -8.40
CA GLY A 314 18.86 10.39 -7.37
C GLY A 314 19.11 8.92 -6.99
N LEU A 315 18.05 8.15 -6.76
CA LEU A 315 18.18 6.71 -6.48
C LEU A 315 18.79 5.94 -7.66
N LEU A 316 18.38 6.23 -8.89
CA LEU A 316 18.90 5.59 -10.10
C LEU A 316 20.38 5.96 -10.34
N GLY A 317 20.82 7.16 -9.94
CA GLY A 317 22.25 7.53 -9.97
C GLY A 317 23.13 6.64 -9.07
N HIS A 318 22.59 6.13 -7.96
CA HIS A 318 23.27 5.14 -7.09
C HIS A 318 23.03 3.69 -7.56
N LEU A 319 21.94 3.44 -8.26
CA LEU A 319 21.46 2.10 -8.66
C LEU A 319 21.16 2.06 -10.17
N PRO A 320 22.17 2.25 -11.05
CA PRO A 320 21.95 2.40 -12.49
C PRO A 320 21.34 1.14 -13.14
N GLN A 321 21.53 -0.02 -12.51
CA GLN A 321 20.95 -1.29 -12.96
C GLN A 321 19.47 -1.46 -12.57
N ALA A 322 18.92 -0.60 -11.70
CA ALA A 322 17.58 -0.75 -11.19
C ALA A 322 16.52 -0.13 -12.12
N VAL A 323 15.31 -0.63 -11.99
CA VAL A 323 14.10 -0.08 -12.62
C VAL A 323 13.16 0.38 -11.50
N ILE A 324 12.72 1.63 -11.56
CA ILE A 324 11.68 2.14 -10.66
C ILE A 324 10.33 2.00 -11.34
N ILE A 325 9.40 1.33 -10.67
CA ILE A 325 8.01 1.12 -11.10
C ILE A 325 7.11 1.89 -10.14
N ASP A 326 6.51 2.96 -10.62
CA ASP A 326 5.58 3.77 -9.84
C ASP A 326 4.14 3.49 -10.30
N LEU A 327 3.24 3.17 -9.36
CA LEU A 327 1.90 2.68 -9.64
C LEU A 327 0.82 3.65 -9.15
N ILE A 328 -0.12 4.01 -10.02
CA ILE A 328 -1.42 4.50 -9.54
C ILE A 328 -2.23 3.28 -9.13
N ALA A 329 -2.40 3.10 -7.83
CA ALA A 329 -3.20 2.02 -7.30
C ALA A 329 -4.06 2.49 -6.13
N ALA A 330 -5.25 1.95 -6.06
CA ALA A 330 -6.13 2.01 -4.90
C ALA A 330 -6.31 0.60 -4.35
N SER A 331 -6.93 0.46 -3.18
CA SER A 331 -7.28 -0.88 -2.65
C SER A 331 -8.21 -1.64 -3.58
N GLU A 332 -8.92 -0.93 -4.42
CA GLU A 332 -9.87 -1.42 -5.41
C GLU A 332 -9.19 -1.95 -6.69
N GLY A 333 -7.93 -1.56 -6.96
CA GLY A 333 -7.17 -2.06 -8.12
C GLY A 333 -6.10 -1.09 -8.64
N THR A 334 -5.30 -1.56 -9.62
CA THR A 334 -4.19 -0.81 -10.23
C THR A 334 -4.63 -0.15 -11.53
N MET A 335 -4.53 1.17 -11.60
CA MET A 335 -5.04 1.99 -12.71
C MET A 335 -3.96 2.33 -13.76
N GLY A 336 -2.69 2.34 -13.37
CA GLY A 336 -1.61 2.67 -14.30
C GLY A 336 -0.24 2.54 -13.67
N MET A 337 0.79 2.62 -14.51
CA MET A 337 2.19 2.53 -14.08
C MET A 337 3.08 3.53 -14.83
N SER A 338 4.14 3.92 -14.17
CA SER A 338 5.26 4.68 -14.73
C SER A 338 6.54 3.89 -14.50
N ILE A 339 7.41 3.84 -15.50
CA ILE A 339 8.68 3.11 -15.43
C ILE A 339 9.81 4.13 -15.63
N SER A 340 10.76 4.14 -14.71
CA SER A 340 11.96 4.96 -14.80
C SER A 340 13.21 4.07 -14.76
N THR A 341 14.16 4.40 -15.63
CA THR A 341 15.53 3.86 -15.64
C THR A 341 16.50 5.03 -15.62
N GLU A 342 17.78 4.77 -15.41
CA GLU A 342 18.83 5.83 -15.48
C GLU A 342 18.75 6.62 -16.78
N ASP A 343 18.61 5.94 -17.92
CA ASP A 343 18.55 6.56 -19.25
C ASP A 343 17.19 7.20 -19.58
N THR A 344 16.13 6.79 -18.89
CA THR A 344 14.75 7.20 -19.23
C THR A 344 13.98 7.54 -17.95
N PRO A 345 14.30 8.67 -17.29
CA PRO A 345 13.59 9.08 -16.08
C PRO A 345 12.17 9.52 -16.45
N ALA A 346 11.18 8.94 -15.76
CA ALA A 346 9.79 9.33 -15.95
C ALA A 346 9.45 10.58 -15.10
N PRO A 347 8.71 11.54 -15.67
CA PRO A 347 8.22 12.68 -14.91
C PRO A 347 7.30 12.26 -13.75
N THR A 348 7.17 13.14 -12.76
CA THR A 348 6.23 12.95 -11.65
C THR A 348 4.78 12.95 -12.16
N GLY A 349 3.93 12.13 -11.53
CA GLY A 349 2.48 12.15 -11.77
C GLY A 349 2.02 11.69 -13.16
N ARG A 350 2.92 11.15 -14.01
CA ARG A 350 2.60 10.69 -15.38
C ARG A 350 2.68 9.17 -15.45
N PHE A 351 1.60 8.56 -15.97
CA PHE A 351 1.44 7.11 -15.94
C PHE A 351 0.86 6.58 -17.26
N ARG A 352 1.35 5.45 -17.69
CA ARG A 352 0.69 4.68 -18.74
C ARG A 352 -0.51 3.96 -18.12
N PRO A 353 -1.72 4.09 -18.70
CA PRO A 353 -2.90 3.40 -18.19
C PRO A 353 -2.74 1.89 -18.26
N SER A 354 -3.25 1.19 -17.24
CA SER A 354 -3.44 -0.25 -17.31
C SER A 354 -4.46 -0.60 -18.40
N ARG A 355 -4.44 -1.85 -18.87
CA ARG A 355 -5.32 -2.28 -19.97
C ARG A 355 -6.80 -1.98 -19.69
N GLY A 356 -7.42 -1.23 -20.58
CA GLY A 356 -8.83 -0.86 -20.50
C GLY A 356 -9.18 0.24 -19.49
N VAL A 357 -8.19 0.78 -18.79
CA VAL A 357 -8.37 1.99 -17.97
C VAL A 357 -8.65 3.17 -18.87
N MET A 358 -9.64 3.98 -18.48
CA MET A 358 -10.02 5.22 -19.17
C MET A 358 -10.26 6.33 -18.15
N VAL A 359 -10.35 7.55 -18.65
CA VAL A 359 -10.78 8.71 -17.87
C VAL A 359 -12.17 9.12 -18.34
N LEU A 360 -13.10 9.27 -17.40
CA LEU A 360 -14.50 9.59 -17.68
C LEU A 360 -14.83 11.00 -17.19
N THR A 361 -15.56 11.76 -18.01
CA THR A 361 -16.20 12.99 -17.57
C THR A 361 -17.24 12.71 -16.47
N GLU A 362 -17.76 13.76 -15.83
CA GLU A 362 -18.84 13.61 -14.84
C GLU A 362 -20.10 12.96 -15.42
N ASP A 363 -20.37 13.19 -16.72
CA ASP A 363 -21.50 12.60 -17.47
C ASP A 363 -21.25 11.15 -17.92
N GLY A 364 -20.07 10.59 -17.62
CA GLY A 364 -19.71 9.21 -17.93
C GLY A 364 -19.17 8.96 -19.33
N HIS A 365 -18.83 9.99 -20.09
CA HIS A 365 -18.22 9.86 -21.41
C HIS A 365 -16.68 9.81 -21.31
N PRO A 366 -15.98 9.08 -22.19
CA PRO A 366 -14.53 9.10 -22.25
C PRO A 366 -13.97 10.50 -22.51
N VAL A 367 -12.95 10.91 -21.76
CA VAL A 367 -12.20 12.14 -22.01
C VAL A 367 -11.33 11.94 -23.25
N GLU A 368 -11.42 12.87 -24.21
CA GLU A 368 -10.59 12.82 -25.42
C GLU A 368 -9.11 13.12 -25.10
N PRO A 369 -8.17 12.27 -25.56
CA PRO A 369 -6.74 12.52 -25.40
C PRO A 369 -6.33 13.88 -25.98
N GLY A 370 -5.52 14.63 -25.25
CA GLY A 370 -5.03 15.94 -25.64
C GLY A 370 -6.03 17.09 -25.48
N SER A 371 -7.25 16.85 -24.99
CA SER A 371 -8.27 17.88 -24.76
C SER A 371 -7.97 18.79 -23.56
N GLY A 372 -7.11 18.33 -22.63
CA GLY A 372 -6.84 19.02 -21.36
C GLY A 372 -7.98 18.92 -20.33
N HIS A 373 -9.10 18.25 -20.65
CA HIS A 373 -10.19 18.06 -19.71
C HIS A 373 -9.82 17.04 -18.63
N ALA A 374 -10.14 17.36 -17.40
CA ALA A 374 -10.00 16.44 -16.27
C ALA A 374 -11.24 15.54 -16.17
N GLY A 375 -11.02 14.29 -15.75
CA GLY A 375 -12.10 13.35 -15.47
C GLY A 375 -11.68 12.31 -14.44
N LEU A 376 -12.60 11.43 -14.09
CA LEU A 376 -12.42 10.34 -13.13
C LEU A 376 -11.73 9.14 -13.79
N VAL A 377 -10.68 8.62 -13.16
CA VAL A 377 -10.02 7.39 -13.61
C VAL A 377 -10.94 6.22 -13.35
N ALA A 378 -11.24 5.44 -14.39
CA ALA A 378 -12.12 4.28 -14.37
C ALA A 378 -11.35 3.01 -14.76
N LEU A 379 -11.29 2.05 -13.85
CA LEU A 379 -10.62 0.75 -14.01
C LEU A 379 -11.65 -0.32 -14.36
N PRO A 380 -11.53 -1.08 -15.46
CA PRO A 380 -12.43 -2.20 -15.72
C PRO A 380 -12.22 -3.32 -14.69
N GLY A 381 -13.32 -3.84 -14.12
CA GLY A 381 -13.26 -4.85 -13.06
C GLY A 381 -12.85 -4.29 -11.69
N GLY A 382 -11.78 -4.81 -11.11
CA GLY A 382 -11.31 -4.45 -9.76
C GLY A 382 -12.01 -5.24 -8.65
N ALA A 383 -12.02 -4.68 -7.43
CA ALA A 383 -12.66 -5.29 -6.27
C ALA A 383 -14.17 -5.53 -6.47
N GLU A 384 -14.75 -6.39 -5.64
CA GLU A 384 -16.19 -6.72 -5.71
C GLU A 384 -17.08 -5.60 -5.14
N GLY A 385 -16.59 -4.88 -4.13
CA GLY A 385 -17.33 -3.82 -3.46
C GLY A 385 -16.78 -3.54 -2.07
N TYR A 386 -17.57 -2.84 -1.27
CA TYR A 386 -17.27 -2.58 0.14
C TYR A 386 -18.17 -3.44 1.03
N TYR A 387 -17.60 -4.11 2.01
CA TYR A 387 -18.31 -4.97 2.93
C TYR A 387 -19.34 -4.18 3.73
N LYS A 388 -20.62 -4.60 3.67
CA LYS A 388 -21.76 -3.92 4.32
C LYS A 388 -21.94 -2.43 3.98
N ASP A 389 -21.48 -1.98 2.81
CA ASP A 389 -21.70 -0.61 2.35
C ASP A 389 -22.16 -0.60 0.88
N GLU A 390 -23.43 -0.92 0.68
CA GLU A 390 -24.06 -0.99 -0.65
C GLU A 390 -24.10 0.36 -1.34
N ALA A 391 -24.32 1.45 -0.58
CA ALA A 391 -24.40 2.80 -1.12
C ALA A 391 -23.03 3.24 -1.69
N LYS A 392 -21.96 3.01 -0.92
CA LYS A 392 -20.60 3.32 -1.39
C LYS A 392 -20.19 2.37 -2.52
N THR A 393 -20.57 1.10 -2.46
CA THR A 393 -20.34 0.13 -3.53
C THR A 393 -20.97 0.63 -4.84
N ALA A 394 -22.24 0.99 -4.84
CA ALA A 394 -22.93 1.52 -6.01
C ALA A 394 -22.31 2.82 -6.54
N ALA A 395 -21.83 3.69 -5.65
CA ALA A 395 -21.20 4.95 -6.03
C ALA A 395 -19.82 4.76 -6.70
N THR A 396 -19.06 3.71 -6.27
CA THR A 396 -17.68 3.47 -6.72
C THR A 396 -17.62 2.49 -7.89
N PHE A 397 -18.46 1.44 -7.87
CA PHE A 397 -18.48 0.40 -8.88
C PHE A 397 -19.66 0.60 -9.83
N ARG A 398 -19.42 1.29 -10.95
CA ARG A 398 -20.46 1.73 -11.88
C ARG A 398 -20.45 0.88 -13.14
N VAL A 399 -21.62 0.80 -13.78
CA VAL A 399 -21.75 0.21 -15.12
C VAL A 399 -21.83 1.34 -16.14
N VAL A 400 -20.86 1.37 -17.06
CA VAL A 400 -20.80 2.31 -18.18
C VAL A 400 -20.79 1.48 -19.46
N ASP A 401 -21.70 1.73 -20.38
CA ASP A 401 -21.86 0.99 -21.63
C ASP A 401 -21.90 -0.54 -21.48
N GLY A 402 -22.54 -1.02 -20.41
CA GLY A 402 -22.68 -2.45 -20.11
C GLY A 402 -21.46 -3.10 -19.46
N GLN A 403 -20.37 -2.37 -19.26
CA GLN A 403 -19.16 -2.85 -18.59
C GLN A 403 -19.07 -2.26 -17.18
N ARG A 404 -18.65 -3.08 -16.21
CA ARG A 404 -18.43 -2.66 -14.82
C ARG A 404 -17.04 -2.03 -14.69
N TYR A 405 -17.03 -0.82 -14.12
CA TYR A 405 -15.82 -0.06 -13.79
C TYR A 405 -15.74 0.25 -12.31
N THR A 406 -14.53 0.23 -11.79
CA THR A 406 -14.17 0.75 -10.48
C THR A 406 -13.68 2.19 -10.63
N ILE A 407 -14.31 3.14 -9.95
CA ILE A 407 -14.02 4.58 -10.01
C ILE A 407 -13.74 5.07 -8.60
N PRO A 408 -12.48 4.96 -8.09
CA PRO A 408 -12.15 5.25 -6.69
C PRO A 408 -12.23 6.73 -6.32
N GLY A 409 -12.30 7.61 -7.34
CA GLY A 409 -12.38 9.05 -7.17
C GLY A 409 -11.07 9.81 -7.48
N ASP A 410 -10.13 9.13 -8.10
CA ASP A 410 -8.89 9.76 -8.60
C ASP A 410 -9.18 10.47 -9.93
N TYR A 411 -8.71 11.72 -10.06
CA TYR A 411 -8.85 12.54 -11.26
C TYR A 411 -7.56 12.56 -12.07
N ALA A 412 -7.70 12.55 -13.39
CA ALA A 412 -6.58 12.69 -14.32
C ALA A 412 -7.00 13.46 -15.57
N THR A 413 -6.01 14.02 -16.27
CA THR A 413 -6.14 14.38 -17.70
C THR A 413 -5.50 13.28 -18.54
N VAL A 414 -5.81 13.27 -19.85
CA VAL A 414 -5.22 12.34 -20.81
C VAL A 414 -4.44 13.13 -21.84
N GLU A 415 -3.13 12.90 -21.95
CA GLU A 415 -2.30 13.51 -22.97
C GLU A 415 -2.62 12.94 -24.36
N ALA A 416 -2.13 13.59 -25.41
CA ALA A 416 -2.38 13.18 -26.79
C ALA A 416 -1.87 11.77 -27.13
N ASP A 417 -0.85 11.28 -26.41
CA ASP A 417 -0.30 9.93 -26.52
C ASP A 417 -1.00 8.88 -25.63
N GLY A 418 -2.03 9.29 -24.88
CA GLY A 418 -2.78 8.44 -23.96
C GLY A 418 -2.20 8.37 -22.54
N THR A 419 -1.11 9.06 -22.24
CA THR A 419 -0.53 9.14 -20.89
C THR A 419 -1.52 9.82 -19.94
N LEU A 420 -1.74 9.21 -18.76
CA LEU A 420 -2.51 9.81 -17.68
C LEU A 420 -1.62 10.78 -16.89
N VAL A 421 -2.11 12.01 -16.70
CA VAL A 421 -1.52 12.96 -15.74
C VAL A 421 -2.43 12.99 -14.52
N LEU A 422 -1.95 12.40 -13.41
CA LEU A 422 -2.72 12.30 -12.18
C LEU A 422 -2.86 13.70 -11.54
N LEU A 423 -4.08 14.07 -11.23
CA LEU A 423 -4.42 15.34 -10.58
C LEU A 423 -4.77 15.19 -9.09
N GLY A 424 -4.88 13.94 -8.62
CA GLY A 424 -5.23 13.62 -7.24
C GLY A 424 -6.68 13.21 -7.04
N ARG A 425 -7.12 13.12 -5.79
CA ARG A 425 -8.47 12.67 -5.44
C ARG A 425 -9.47 13.81 -5.42
N GLY A 426 -10.65 13.57 -5.96
CA GLY A 426 -11.73 14.56 -5.98
C GLY A 426 -12.20 15.04 -4.61
N SER A 427 -12.00 14.23 -3.56
CA SER A 427 -12.26 14.63 -2.17
C SER A 427 -11.28 15.66 -1.61
N SER A 428 -10.11 15.81 -2.24
CA SER A 428 -9.11 16.84 -1.91
C SER A 428 -9.16 18.03 -2.88
N CYS A 429 -9.97 17.96 -3.94
CA CYS A 429 -10.10 19.06 -4.90
C CYS A 429 -10.61 20.33 -4.22
N ILE A 430 -9.88 21.42 -4.40
CA ILE A 430 -10.21 22.74 -3.81
C ILE A 430 -11.07 23.49 -4.82
N ASN A 431 -12.28 23.89 -4.39
CA ASN A 431 -13.18 24.67 -5.23
C ASN A 431 -13.06 26.16 -4.89
N THR A 432 -12.25 26.88 -5.65
CA THR A 432 -11.98 28.30 -5.44
C THR A 432 -12.61 29.14 -6.56
N ALA A 433 -13.56 29.99 -6.21
CA ALA A 433 -14.28 30.89 -7.16
C ALA A 433 -14.87 30.15 -8.38
N GLY A 434 -15.28 28.89 -8.23
CA GLY A 434 -15.81 28.07 -9.33
C GLY A 434 -14.77 27.30 -10.13
N GLU A 435 -13.48 27.52 -9.86
CA GLU A 435 -12.37 26.79 -10.46
C GLU A 435 -11.97 25.61 -9.57
N LYS A 436 -11.57 24.49 -10.20
CA LYS A 436 -11.06 23.30 -9.50
C LYS A 436 -9.54 23.36 -9.41
N VAL A 437 -8.99 23.29 -8.20
CA VAL A 437 -7.55 23.19 -7.95
C VAL A 437 -7.25 21.85 -7.29
N TYR A 438 -6.35 21.11 -7.88
CA TYR A 438 -5.90 19.82 -7.36
C TYR A 438 -4.65 20.03 -6.52
N PRO A 439 -4.67 19.65 -5.24
CA PRO A 439 -3.55 19.86 -4.32
C PRO A 439 -2.22 19.35 -4.86
N GLU A 440 -2.23 18.16 -5.43
CA GLU A 440 -1.03 17.46 -5.91
C GLU A 440 -0.32 18.23 -7.04
N GLU A 441 -1.06 18.91 -7.92
CA GLU A 441 -0.49 19.76 -8.97
C GLU A 441 0.29 20.94 -8.35
N VAL A 442 -0.26 21.55 -7.31
CA VAL A 442 0.38 22.67 -6.62
C VAL A 442 1.57 22.19 -5.79
N GLU A 443 1.42 21.06 -5.09
CA GLU A 443 2.48 20.42 -4.31
C GLU A 443 3.69 20.06 -5.18
N GLU A 444 3.46 19.53 -6.38
CA GLU A 444 4.53 19.18 -7.33
C GLU A 444 5.36 20.42 -7.71
N ILE A 445 4.68 21.53 -8.05
CA ILE A 445 5.37 22.77 -8.42
C ILE A 445 6.15 23.33 -7.23
N LEU A 446 5.59 23.29 -6.02
CA LEU A 446 6.26 23.78 -4.82
C LEU A 446 7.50 22.93 -4.48
N LYS A 447 7.36 21.60 -4.50
CA LYS A 447 8.45 20.66 -4.21
C LYS A 447 9.57 20.65 -5.27
N ALA A 448 9.27 21.08 -6.49
CA ALA A 448 10.30 21.25 -7.53
C ALA A 448 11.16 22.51 -7.34
N LEU A 449 10.88 23.35 -6.34
CA LEU A 449 11.71 24.51 -6.03
C LEU A 449 12.85 24.11 -5.10
N PRO A 450 14.08 24.61 -5.30
CA PRO A 450 15.27 24.17 -4.57
C PRO A 450 15.24 24.50 -3.07
N TRP A 451 14.29 25.32 -2.64
CA TRP A 451 14.13 25.77 -1.25
C TRP A 451 13.08 25.01 -0.47
N VAL A 452 12.34 24.10 -1.13
CA VAL A 452 11.21 23.37 -0.53
C VAL A 452 11.56 21.89 -0.40
N GLU A 453 11.60 21.42 0.84
CA GLU A 453 11.80 19.99 1.16
C GLU A 453 10.51 19.19 0.94
N ASP A 454 9.40 19.68 1.49
CA ASP A 454 8.09 19.06 1.36
C ASP A 454 6.99 20.13 1.37
N ALA A 455 5.84 19.78 0.79
CA ALA A 455 4.67 20.64 0.72
C ALA A 455 3.38 19.82 0.85
N LEU A 456 2.40 20.38 1.55
CA LEU A 456 1.06 19.85 1.64
C LEU A 456 0.07 20.97 1.34
N VAL A 457 -0.80 20.76 0.34
CA VAL A 457 -1.75 21.76 -0.15
C VAL A 457 -3.19 21.28 0.11
N PHE A 458 -4.06 22.18 0.56
CA PHE A 458 -5.45 21.87 0.85
C PHE A 458 -6.35 23.11 0.77
N GLY A 459 -7.65 22.89 0.65
CA GLY A 459 -8.63 23.98 0.70
C GLY A 459 -8.96 24.38 2.14
N VAL A 460 -9.08 25.67 2.39
CA VAL A 460 -9.68 26.23 3.60
C VAL A 460 -10.87 27.09 3.21
N ASP A 461 -11.91 27.11 4.03
CA ASP A 461 -13.12 27.86 3.74
C ASP A 461 -12.84 29.36 3.62
N ASP A 462 -13.52 30.00 2.67
CA ASP A 462 -13.39 31.43 2.38
C ASP A 462 -14.76 31.97 1.96
N GLU A 463 -15.22 33.04 2.63
CA GLU A 463 -16.54 33.62 2.37
C GLU A 463 -16.71 34.15 0.92
N ARG A 464 -15.63 34.59 0.30
CA ARG A 464 -15.66 35.18 -1.03
C ARG A 464 -15.48 34.16 -2.15
N PHE A 465 -14.63 33.14 -1.93
CA PHE A 465 -14.22 32.20 -2.96
C PHE A 465 -14.79 30.79 -2.76
N GLY A 466 -15.58 30.57 -1.70
CA GLY A 466 -16.01 29.24 -1.24
C GLY A 466 -14.86 28.53 -0.53
N GLN A 467 -13.75 28.30 -1.23
CA GLN A 467 -12.48 27.85 -0.63
C GLN A 467 -11.32 28.67 -1.20
N LYS A 468 -10.26 28.80 -0.42
CA LYS A 468 -8.95 29.29 -0.86
C LYS A 468 -7.89 28.21 -0.74
N VAL A 469 -6.91 28.25 -1.61
CA VAL A 469 -5.76 27.34 -1.57
C VAL A 469 -4.87 27.72 -0.38
N ALA A 470 -4.59 26.74 0.47
CA ALA A 470 -3.66 26.86 1.59
C ALA A 470 -2.52 25.87 1.44
N ALA A 471 -1.34 26.21 1.99
CA ALA A 471 -0.17 25.35 1.96
C ALA A 471 0.58 25.32 3.29
N VAL A 472 1.11 24.16 3.65
CA VAL A 472 2.10 23.98 4.71
C VAL A 472 3.36 23.44 4.05
N LEU A 473 4.49 24.13 4.26
CA LEU A 473 5.77 23.86 3.58
C LEU A 473 6.86 23.57 4.61
N SER A 474 7.80 22.68 4.29
CA SER A 474 9.09 22.63 4.98
C SER A 474 10.22 23.06 4.04
N ARG A 475 11.26 23.65 4.62
CA ARG A 475 12.42 24.15 3.85
C ARG A 475 13.40 23.03 3.59
N ALA A 476 14.04 23.08 2.42
CA ALA A 476 15.21 22.27 2.15
C ALA A 476 16.37 22.67 3.12
N PRO A 477 17.24 21.73 3.49
CA PRO A 477 18.39 22.02 4.34
C PRO A 477 19.24 23.20 3.82
N ASP A 478 19.77 23.98 4.74
CA ASP A 478 20.67 25.12 4.44
C ASP A 478 20.05 26.22 3.54
N THR A 479 18.72 26.34 3.54
CA THR A 479 18.01 27.38 2.80
C THR A 479 17.19 28.28 3.72
N ASP A 480 17.14 29.58 3.40
CA ASP A 480 16.40 30.60 4.13
C ASP A 480 15.51 31.47 3.23
N GLU A 481 15.24 31.01 1.99
CA GLU A 481 14.40 31.76 1.04
C GLU A 481 13.06 32.14 1.67
N PRO A 482 12.67 33.42 1.67
CA PRO A 482 11.40 33.85 2.21
C PRO A 482 10.21 33.17 1.52
N LEU A 483 9.15 32.89 2.29
CA LEU A 483 7.92 32.27 1.75
C LEU A 483 7.35 33.06 0.55
N GLU A 484 7.42 34.38 0.58
CA GLU A 484 6.97 35.26 -0.51
C GLU A 484 7.80 35.02 -1.80
N GLY A 485 9.10 34.79 -1.66
CA GLY A 485 9.99 34.41 -2.79
C GLY A 485 9.61 33.05 -3.39
N ILE A 486 9.37 32.07 -2.54
CA ILE A 486 8.90 30.72 -2.96
C ILE A 486 7.60 30.84 -3.74
N LEU A 487 6.60 31.54 -3.20
CA LEU A 487 5.29 31.70 -3.86
C LEU A 487 5.39 32.55 -5.13
N THR A 488 6.27 33.53 -5.20
CA THR A 488 6.50 34.33 -6.41
C THR A 488 7.03 33.46 -7.55
N VAL A 489 7.99 32.57 -7.28
CA VAL A 489 8.54 31.68 -8.30
C VAL A 489 7.51 30.60 -8.70
N ALA A 490 6.76 30.05 -7.73
CA ALA A 490 5.66 29.13 -8.02
C ALA A 490 4.61 29.78 -8.93
N GLY A 491 4.31 31.08 -8.75
CA GLY A 491 3.37 31.85 -9.56
C GLY A 491 3.78 32.05 -11.03
N GLN A 492 5.04 31.80 -11.37
CA GLN A 492 5.48 31.78 -12.76
C GLN A 492 5.07 30.49 -13.50
N LYS A 493 4.74 29.43 -12.73
CA LYS A 493 4.38 28.11 -13.25
C LYS A 493 2.92 27.74 -13.00
N LEU A 494 2.24 28.42 -12.09
CA LEU A 494 0.86 28.17 -11.70
C LEU A 494 -0.04 29.33 -12.14
N ALA A 495 -1.25 29.01 -12.58
CA ALA A 495 -2.29 30.02 -12.75
C ALA A 495 -2.59 30.69 -11.38
N SER A 496 -2.89 31.99 -11.39
CA SER A 496 -3.02 32.79 -10.16
C SER A 496 -4.05 32.27 -9.16
N TYR A 497 -5.10 31.60 -9.62
CA TYR A 497 -6.12 31.01 -8.76
C TYR A 497 -5.65 29.70 -8.06
N LYS A 498 -4.59 29.05 -8.58
CA LYS A 498 -3.98 27.86 -8.01
C LYS A 498 -2.93 28.17 -6.93
N LEU A 499 -2.43 29.39 -6.90
CA LEU A 499 -1.43 29.79 -5.91
C LEU A 499 -2.01 29.77 -4.48
N PRO A 500 -1.27 29.23 -3.51
CA PRO A 500 -1.66 29.34 -2.11
C PRO A 500 -1.85 30.80 -1.68
N ARG A 501 -3.04 31.11 -1.18
CA ARG A 501 -3.36 32.43 -0.62
C ARG A 501 -3.01 32.54 0.86
N VAL A 502 -2.88 31.40 1.50
CA VAL A 502 -2.40 31.27 2.87
C VAL A 502 -1.35 30.17 2.87
N ALA A 503 -0.19 30.46 3.41
CA ALA A 503 0.86 29.46 3.53
C ALA A 503 1.68 29.70 4.79
N ILE A 504 2.18 28.61 5.39
CA ILE A 504 3.09 28.65 6.54
C ILE A 504 4.29 27.74 6.26
N VAL A 505 5.40 28.07 6.92
CA VAL A 505 6.60 27.22 6.91
C VAL A 505 6.75 26.57 8.27
N VAL A 506 6.96 25.25 8.27
CA VAL A 506 7.13 24.41 9.45
C VAL A 506 8.43 23.63 9.36
N ASP A 507 8.92 23.09 10.48
CA ASP A 507 10.12 22.24 10.45
C ASP A 507 9.88 20.94 9.68
N VAL A 508 8.70 20.33 9.84
CA VAL A 508 8.32 19.09 9.17
C VAL A 508 6.85 19.17 8.75
N VAL A 509 6.57 18.91 7.47
CA VAL A 509 5.20 18.84 6.95
C VAL A 509 4.47 17.65 7.57
N PRO A 510 3.23 17.83 8.07
CA PRO A 510 2.48 16.76 8.71
C PRO A 510 2.18 15.63 7.75
N ARG A 511 2.65 14.44 8.12
CA ARG A 511 2.34 13.21 7.40
C ARG A 511 1.94 12.12 8.37
N THR A 512 1.02 11.29 7.94
CA THR A 512 0.71 10.08 8.70
C THR A 512 1.97 9.21 8.78
N GLN A 513 2.04 8.33 9.76
CA GLN A 513 3.20 7.45 9.92
C GLN A 513 3.44 6.49 8.73
N VAL A 514 2.51 6.40 7.78
CA VAL A 514 2.67 5.71 6.49
C VAL A 514 3.04 6.65 5.34
N GLY A 515 3.47 7.88 5.66
CA GLY A 515 3.91 8.87 4.68
C GLY A 515 2.78 9.57 3.90
N LYS A 516 1.51 9.25 4.16
CA LYS A 516 0.38 9.96 3.52
C LYS A 516 0.17 11.34 4.15
N ALA A 517 -0.38 12.25 3.35
CA ALA A 517 -0.77 13.57 3.81
C ALA A 517 -1.67 13.51 5.06
N ASP A 518 -1.31 14.23 6.11
CA ASP A 518 -2.15 14.45 7.29
C ASP A 518 -2.78 15.84 7.22
N TYR A 519 -3.86 15.94 6.47
CA TYR A 519 -4.58 17.20 6.27
C TYR A 519 -5.20 17.75 7.56
N ALA A 520 -5.54 16.88 8.52
CA ALA A 520 -6.10 17.32 9.80
C ALA A 520 -5.04 18.06 10.63
N ALA A 521 -3.85 17.46 10.78
CA ALA A 521 -2.75 18.11 11.48
C ALA A 521 -2.25 19.37 10.75
N ALA A 522 -2.22 19.36 9.40
CA ALA A 522 -1.84 20.54 8.62
C ALA A 522 -2.82 21.71 8.82
N ARG A 523 -4.13 21.46 8.88
CA ARG A 523 -5.14 22.49 9.17
C ARG A 523 -4.96 23.07 10.57
N GLN A 524 -4.72 22.22 11.57
CA GLN A 524 -4.48 22.68 12.95
C GLN A 524 -3.25 23.57 13.04
N LEU A 525 -2.14 23.22 12.37
CA LEU A 525 -0.95 24.07 12.32
C LEU A 525 -1.24 25.42 11.66
N LEU A 526 -1.98 25.42 10.55
CA LEU A 526 -2.37 26.65 9.88
C LEU A 526 -3.24 27.55 10.76
N GLU A 527 -4.23 26.98 11.46
CA GLU A 527 -5.12 27.70 12.38
C GLU A 527 -4.35 28.33 13.55
N VAL A 528 -3.38 27.61 14.15
CA VAL A 528 -2.55 28.11 15.24
C VAL A 528 -1.71 29.31 14.77
N GLU A 529 -1.05 29.20 13.62
CA GLU A 529 -0.19 30.26 13.09
C GLU A 529 -0.99 31.48 12.59
N THR A 530 -2.16 31.26 11.97
CA THR A 530 -3.00 32.35 11.44
C THR A 530 -3.98 32.93 12.45
N GLY A 531 -4.37 32.20 13.49
CA GLY A 531 -5.23 32.64 14.59
C GLY A 531 -4.48 33.39 15.69
N SER A 532 -3.15 33.44 15.64
CA SER A 532 -2.30 34.24 16.56
C SER A 532 -2.05 35.66 16.05
N GLN A 533 -2.72 36.09 14.99
CA GLN A 533 -2.77 37.48 14.51
C GLN A 533 -4.18 38.04 14.75
#